data_2a8e8b4d29f4c1cadf89932fda64b7c3
#
_entry.id   2a8e8b4d29f4c1cadf89932fda64b7c3
#
_cell.length_a   1.000
_cell.length_b   1.000
_cell.length_c   1.000
_cell.angle_alpha   90.00
_cell.angle_beta   90.00
_cell.angle_gamma   90.00
#
_symmetry.space_group_name_H-M   'P 1'
#
loop_
_entity.id
_entity.type
_entity.pdbx_description
1 polymer ?
#
loop_
_entity_poly.entity_id
_entity_poly.type
_entity_poly.pdbx_seq_one_letter_code
_entity_poly.pdbx_strand_id
1 'polypeptide(L)'
;RGLGDVYKRQDLSGASIANDTLTFQNISSGLSVKVPATEKPELPQGLYNCFYKADVTYVDEGRTVKGRLRGALENVNLTSGNVSLTMNTHLLIDKDDFIIEEIFFTGTLRESGKQYYGDSYVKIYNNTDHVLYADGLALVESKFVSTQKYDYTPDIRQDTMTVHAIYVVPGSGEEHPVQPGESMVICDTGINHQVANPNSFDLSEANFEWYDVSTSPDNMDIDSETVENLDKWYCYTLSVFVLHNRGFRSYALARMQVPKEEYLKKFFYKYEYIISSPQGNYPWSQKAYKLPNDWIVDGVNCSVEAERQWNVLPATVDAGWTHCGKIDHDKDRYFKSCLLYTSDA
;
A
#
# COMPACT_ATOMS: atom_id res chain seq x y z
N ARG A 1 8.69 -21.11 -22.65
CA ARG A 1 7.50 -21.81 -22.07
C ARG A 1 7.24 -21.16 -20.73
N GLY A 2 6.27 -20.24 -20.72
CA GLY A 2 5.86 -19.52 -19.53
C GLY A 2 5.13 -20.48 -18.59
N LEU A 3 5.47 -20.43 -17.32
CA LEU A 3 4.62 -20.89 -16.23
C LEU A 3 3.41 -19.98 -16.24
N GLY A 4 2.25 -20.54 -16.58
CA GLY A 4 0.99 -19.83 -16.52
C GLY A 4 0.66 -19.56 -15.06
N ASP A 5 0.64 -18.29 -14.69
CA ASP A 5 -0.02 -17.84 -13.49
C ASP A 5 -1.48 -18.20 -13.63
N VAL A 6 -1.95 -19.08 -12.74
CA VAL A 6 -3.37 -19.41 -12.62
C VAL A 6 -4.02 -18.22 -11.92
N TYR A 7 -4.19 -17.12 -12.67
CA TYR A 7 -5.20 -16.14 -12.28
C TYR A 7 -6.55 -16.85 -12.40
N LYS A 8 -7.36 -16.87 -11.34
CA LYS A 8 -8.79 -17.08 -11.50
C LYS A 8 -9.23 -15.97 -12.47
N ARG A 9 -9.34 -16.30 -13.75
CA ARG A 9 -10.05 -15.45 -14.70
C ARG A 9 -11.49 -15.42 -14.20
N GLN A 10 -11.84 -14.34 -13.52
CA GLN A 10 -13.24 -14.09 -13.25
C GLN A 10 -13.92 -14.02 -14.61
N ASP A 11 -14.93 -14.85 -14.79
CA ASP A 11 -15.76 -14.81 -15.99
C ASP A 11 -16.61 -13.53 -15.89
N LEU A 12 -16.15 -12.50 -16.60
CA LEU A 12 -16.87 -11.24 -16.74
C LEU A 12 -17.87 -11.28 -17.91
N SER A 13 -18.25 -12.47 -18.37
CA SER A 13 -19.29 -12.61 -19.38
C SER A 13 -20.61 -12.06 -18.82
N GLY A 14 -21.16 -11.04 -19.52
CA GLY A 14 -22.33 -10.31 -19.06
C GLY A 14 -22.06 -9.12 -18.12
N ALA A 15 -20.79 -8.77 -17.86
CA ALA A 15 -20.46 -7.54 -17.16
C ALA A 15 -20.77 -6.31 -18.01
N SER A 16 -21.25 -5.26 -17.35
CA SER A 16 -21.38 -3.92 -17.94
C SER A 16 -20.10 -3.15 -17.71
N ILE A 17 -19.52 -2.60 -18.76
CA ILE A 17 -18.35 -1.73 -18.73
C ILE A 17 -18.79 -0.31 -19.08
N ALA A 18 -18.40 0.66 -18.26
CA ALA A 18 -18.73 2.07 -18.44
C ALA A 18 -17.48 2.93 -18.19
N ASN A 19 -17.51 4.19 -18.68
CA ASN A 19 -16.47 5.18 -18.47
C ASN A 19 -15.06 4.69 -18.85
N ASP A 20 -14.98 3.84 -19.85
CA ASP A 20 -13.72 3.27 -20.32
C ASP A 20 -12.84 4.34 -20.97
N THR A 21 -11.60 4.40 -20.53
CA THR A 21 -10.70 5.47 -20.92
C THR A 21 -9.28 4.93 -21.10
N LEU A 22 -8.62 5.36 -22.17
CA LEU A 22 -7.19 5.22 -22.40
C LEU A 22 -6.48 6.55 -22.19
N THR A 23 -5.41 6.55 -21.43
CA THR A 23 -4.53 7.70 -21.24
C THR A 23 -3.15 7.38 -21.79
N PHE A 24 -2.62 8.22 -22.64
CA PHE A 24 -1.27 8.12 -23.20
C PHE A 24 -0.44 9.29 -22.67
N GLN A 25 0.61 8.99 -21.95
CA GLN A 25 1.49 9.99 -21.34
C GLN A 25 2.88 9.89 -21.96
N ASN A 26 3.28 10.90 -22.72
CA ASN A 26 4.61 10.97 -23.30
C ASN A 26 5.65 11.27 -22.21
N ILE A 27 6.62 10.37 -22.06
CA ILE A 27 7.62 10.43 -20.98
C ILE A 27 8.56 11.64 -21.15
N SER A 28 8.88 12.00 -22.38
CA SER A 28 9.86 13.06 -22.66
C SER A 28 9.24 14.46 -22.67
N SER A 29 8.04 14.62 -23.24
CA SER A 29 7.39 15.93 -23.40
C SER A 29 6.38 16.23 -22.31
N GLY A 30 5.95 15.23 -21.53
CA GLY A 30 4.86 15.35 -20.56
C GLY A 30 3.46 15.48 -21.19
N LEU A 31 3.36 15.39 -22.53
CA LEU A 31 2.07 15.41 -23.21
C LEU A 31 1.20 14.25 -22.72
N SER A 32 -0.01 14.58 -22.29
CA SER A 32 -1.02 13.59 -21.87
C SER A 32 -2.26 13.71 -22.76
N VAL A 33 -2.64 12.59 -23.39
CA VAL A 33 -3.83 12.47 -24.22
C VAL A 33 -4.75 11.42 -23.65
N LYS A 34 -6.00 11.78 -23.41
CA LYS A 34 -7.03 10.91 -22.84
C LYS A 34 -8.17 10.75 -23.82
N VAL A 35 -8.54 9.52 -24.16
CA VAL A 35 -9.60 9.20 -25.09
C VAL A 35 -10.44 8.02 -24.58
N PRO A 36 -11.71 7.89 -25.00
CA PRO A 36 -12.47 6.64 -24.83
C PRO A 36 -11.70 5.45 -25.43
N ALA A 37 -11.83 4.26 -24.85
CA ALA A 37 -11.09 3.08 -25.35
C ALA A 37 -11.50 2.63 -26.76
N THR A 38 -12.64 3.12 -27.24
CA THR A 38 -13.09 2.89 -28.63
C THR A 38 -12.38 3.77 -29.67
N GLU A 39 -11.71 4.82 -29.23
CA GLU A 39 -11.01 5.75 -30.12
C GLU A 39 -9.57 5.35 -30.39
N LYS A 40 -9.07 5.74 -31.56
CA LYS A 40 -7.68 5.55 -31.99
C LYS A 40 -7.03 6.93 -32.14
N PRO A 41 -6.36 7.46 -31.10
CA PRO A 41 -5.78 8.78 -31.17
C PRO A 41 -4.54 8.79 -32.10
N GLU A 42 -4.35 9.91 -32.78
CA GLU A 42 -3.10 10.22 -33.44
C GLU A 42 -2.13 10.84 -32.42
N LEU A 43 -0.99 10.17 -32.20
CA LEU A 43 0.00 10.58 -31.21
C LEU A 43 1.34 10.84 -31.88
N PRO A 44 2.10 11.84 -31.43
CA PRO A 44 3.50 12.01 -31.84
C PRO A 44 4.33 10.75 -31.55
N GLN A 45 5.33 10.51 -32.36
CA GLN A 45 6.29 9.42 -32.07
C GLN A 45 7.00 9.70 -30.74
N GLY A 46 7.31 8.65 -30.00
CA GLY A 46 7.99 8.77 -28.71
C GLY A 46 7.75 7.62 -27.77
N LEU A 47 8.27 7.78 -26.55
CA LEU A 47 8.13 6.82 -25.48
C LEU A 47 6.95 7.24 -24.57
N TYR A 48 6.05 6.29 -24.33
CA TYR A 48 4.79 6.55 -23.61
C TYR A 48 4.57 5.57 -22.45
N ASN A 49 3.93 6.07 -21.41
CA ASN A 49 3.19 5.24 -20.48
C ASN A 49 1.71 5.29 -20.88
N CYS A 50 1.09 4.11 -20.97
CA CYS A 50 -0.30 3.95 -21.38
C CYS A 50 -1.10 3.36 -20.22
N PHE A 51 -2.24 3.98 -19.90
CA PHE A 51 -3.10 3.55 -18.80
C PHE A 51 -4.51 3.31 -19.32
N TYR A 52 -5.14 2.24 -18.84
CA TYR A 52 -6.54 1.95 -19.07
C TYR A 52 -7.30 1.99 -17.75
N LYS A 53 -8.48 2.60 -17.76
CA LYS A 53 -9.43 2.51 -16.67
C LYS A 53 -10.86 2.36 -17.19
N ALA A 54 -11.68 1.61 -16.49
CA ALA A 54 -13.11 1.51 -16.73
C ALA A 54 -13.84 1.12 -15.44
N ASP A 55 -15.10 1.49 -15.35
CA ASP A 55 -16.01 0.97 -14.33
C ASP A 55 -16.61 -0.33 -14.83
N VAL A 56 -16.74 -1.32 -13.95
CA VAL A 56 -17.36 -2.60 -14.27
C VAL A 56 -18.41 -2.97 -13.25
N THR A 57 -19.54 -3.46 -13.74
CA THR A 57 -20.60 -4.00 -12.89
C THR A 57 -20.93 -5.42 -13.38
N TYR A 58 -20.91 -6.39 -12.50
CA TYR A 58 -21.20 -7.79 -12.82
C TYR A 58 -21.98 -8.46 -11.69
N VAL A 59 -22.50 -9.64 -11.94
CA VAL A 59 -23.21 -10.44 -10.93
C VAL A 59 -22.31 -11.60 -10.51
N ASP A 60 -22.04 -11.70 -9.22
CA ASP A 60 -21.32 -12.81 -8.61
C ASP A 60 -22.18 -13.44 -7.52
N GLU A 61 -22.44 -14.75 -7.62
CA GLU A 61 -23.30 -15.51 -6.72
C GLU A 61 -24.66 -14.82 -6.42
N GLY A 62 -25.24 -14.19 -7.44
CA GLY A 62 -26.53 -13.50 -7.35
C GLY A 62 -26.48 -12.10 -6.73
N ARG A 63 -25.30 -11.57 -6.42
CA ARG A 63 -25.07 -10.22 -5.93
C ARG A 63 -24.49 -9.34 -7.03
N THR A 64 -24.95 -8.11 -7.12
CA THR A 64 -24.34 -7.11 -8.01
C THR A 64 -23.06 -6.62 -7.38
N VAL A 65 -21.95 -6.80 -8.09
CA VAL A 65 -20.62 -6.33 -7.70
C VAL A 65 -20.23 -5.18 -8.62
N LYS A 66 -19.77 -4.09 -8.02
CA LYS A 66 -19.14 -2.97 -8.72
C LYS A 66 -17.65 -3.03 -8.51
N GLY A 67 -16.90 -2.70 -9.55
CA GLY A 67 -15.46 -2.65 -9.49
C GLY A 67 -14.90 -1.78 -10.61
N ARG A 68 -13.59 -1.69 -10.65
CA ARG A 68 -12.84 -0.94 -11.67
C ARG A 68 -11.87 -1.86 -12.38
N LEU A 69 -11.79 -1.72 -13.69
CA LEU A 69 -10.74 -2.33 -14.49
C LEU A 69 -9.60 -1.34 -14.62
N ARG A 70 -8.38 -1.79 -14.35
CA ARG A 70 -7.14 -1.03 -14.50
C ARG A 70 -6.15 -1.82 -15.31
N GLY A 71 -5.38 -1.12 -16.14
CA GLY A 71 -4.27 -1.69 -16.89
C GLY A 71 -3.21 -0.62 -17.13
N ALA A 72 -1.95 -1.06 -17.25
CA ALA A 72 -0.83 -0.18 -17.55
C ALA A 72 0.16 -0.88 -18.49
N LEU A 73 0.72 -0.09 -19.38
CA LEU A 73 1.92 -0.44 -20.15
C LEU A 73 2.91 0.71 -19.99
N GLU A 74 4.09 0.40 -19.52
CA GLU A 74 5.16 1.38 -19.35
C GLU A 74 6.18 1.29 -20.49
N ASN A 75 6.81 2.43 -20.80
CA ASN A 75 7.90 2.51 -21.78
C ASN A 75 7.53 2.00 -23.18
N VAL A 76 6.31 2.24 -23.62
CA VAL A 76 5.84 1.88 -24.95
C VAL A 76 6.46 2.81 -25.99
N ASN A 77 7.22 2.27 -26.90
CA ASN A 77 7.80 3.05 -28.02
C ASN A 77 6.82 3.12 -29.18
N LEU A 78 6.17 4.26 -29.36
CA LEU A 78 5.30 4.55 -30.50
C LEU A 78 6.13 5.06 -31.68
N THR A 79 6.21 4.24 -32.71
CA THR A 79 6.89 4.54 -33.99
C THR A 79 5.88 5.03 -35.02
N SER A 80 6.33 5.29 -36.25
CA SER A 80 5.44 5.66 -37.37
C SER A 80 4.49 4.51 -37.77
N GLY A 81 3.26 4.86 -38.14
CA GLY A 81 2.23 3.94 -38.60
C GLY A 81 1.28 3.46 -37.47
N ASN A 82 0.48 2.45 -37.78
CA ASN A 82 -0.47 1.88 -36.84
C ASN A 82 0.28 0.95 -35.87
N VAL A 83 0.19 1.23 -34.58
CA VAL A 83 0.76 0.40 -33.51
C VAL A 83 -0.38 -0.32 -32.80
N SER A 84 -0.28 -1.66 -32.65
CA SER A 84 -1.19 -2.46 -31.87
C SER A 84 -0.56 -2.79 -30.52
N LEU A 85 -1.29 -2.50 -29.44
CA LEU A 85 -0.85 -2.74 -28.06
C LEU A 85 -1.78 -3.75 -27.40
N THR A 86 -1.22 -4.69 -26.66
CA THR A 86 -1.98 -5.60 -25.79
C THR A 86 -1.72 -5.23 -24.35
N MET A 87 -2.77 -4.94 -23.60
CA MET A 87 -2.71 -4.55 -22.20
C MET A 87 -3.47 -5.56 -21.36
N ASN A 88 -2.83 -6.09 -20.35
CA ASN A 88 -3.51 -6.89 -19.34
C ASN A 88 -4.23 -5.94 -18.38
N THR A 89 -5.50 -6.25 -18.10
CA THR A 89 -6.31 -5.49 -17.16
C THR A 89 -6.56 -6.32 -15.91
N HIS A 90 -6.64 -5.64 -14.77
CA HIS A 90 -6.93 -6.22 -13.47
C HIS A 90 -8.24 -5.65 -12.95
N LEU A 91 -9.04 -6.51 -12.34
CA LEU A 91 -10.27 -6.10 -11.66
C LEU A 91 -9.93 -5.71 -10.23
N LEU A 92 -10.23 -4.47 -9.89
CA LEU A 92 -10.23 -3.96 -8.52
C LEU A 92 -11.67 -3.93 -8.06
N ILE A 93 -11.98 -4.64 -6.99
CA ILE A 93 -13.30 -4.59 -6.37
C ILE A 93 -13.29 -3.41 -5.41
N ASP A 94 -14.15 -2.43 -5.65
CA ASP A 94 -14.36 -1.33 -4.70
C ASP A 94 -14.98 -1.92 -3.44
N LYS A 95 -14.18 -2.03 -2.40
CA LYS A 95 -14.69 -2.32 -1.07
C LYS A 95 -15.29 -1.03 -0.55
N ASP A 96 -16.51 -1.14 -0.05
CA ASP A 96 -17.25 -0.05 0.56
C ASP A 96 -16.72 0.18 1.99
N ASP A 97 -15.49 0.66 2.07
CA ASP A 97 -14.73 0.81 3.32
C ASP A 97 -13.67 1.92 3.16
N PHE A 98 -12.85 2.10 4.17
CA PHE A 98 -11.76 3.08 4.21
C PHE A 98 -10.73 2.86 3.11
N ILE A 99 -10.11 3.97 2.69
CA ILE A 99 -8.94 3.97 1.81
C ILE A 99 -7.75 4.66 2.49
N ILE A 100 -6.55 4.28 2.08
CA ILE A 100 -5.31 4.97 2.45
C ILE A 100 -5.21 6.25 1.61
N GLU A 101 -5.34 7.40 2.25
CA GLU A 101 -5.23 8.69 1.57
C GLU A 101 -3.78 9.13 1.45
N GLU A 102 -3.00 8.97 2.52
CA GLU A 102 -1.62 9.44 2.58
C GLU A 102 -0.79 8.57 3.54
N ILE A 103 0.46 8.33 3.19
CA ILE A 103 1.46 7.72 4.08
C ILE A 103 2.70 8.60 4.12
N PHE A 104 3.02 9.13 5.29
CA PHE A 104 4.24 9.88 5.53
C PHE A 104 5.23 9.02 6.33
N PHE A 105 6.05 8.25 5.64
CA PHE A 105 6.94 7.28 6.27
C PHE A 105 8.39 7.77 6.43
N THR A 106 8.78 8.84 5.76
CA THR A 106 10.17 9.31 5.82
C THR A 106 10.49 10.14 7.06
N GLY A 107 9.48 10.79 7.65
CA GLY A 107 9.68 11.81 8.66
C GLY A 107 10.26 13.12 8.07
N THR A 108 10.16 14.21 8.81
CA THR A 108 10.74 15.50 8.42
C THR A 108 12.26 15.53 8.65
N LEU A 109 12.95 16.46 7.99
CA LEU A 109 14.36 16.67 8.23
C LEU A 109 14.58 17.68 9.35
N ARG A 110 15.50 17.36 10.26
CA ARG A 110 16.04 18.31 11.24
C ARG A 110 16.91 19.35 10.54
N GLU A 111 17.18 20.48 11.18
CA GLU A 111 18.14 21.49 10.70
C GLU A 111 19.54 20.91 10.39
N SER A 112 19.92 19.85 11.11
CA SER A 112 21.16 19.12 10.85
C SER A 112 21.15 18.27 9.56
N GLY A 113 20.02 18.23 8.84
CA GLY A 113 19.80 17.37 7.68
C GLY A 113 19.57 15.88 8.02
N LYS A 114 19.48 15.53 9.32
CA LYS A 114 19.13 14.18 9.75
C LYS A 114 17.62 14.01 9.79
N GLN A 115 17.17 12.81 9.47
CA GLN A 115 15.77 12.42 9.53
C GLN A 115 15.22 12.44 10.95
N TYR A 116 13.98 12.89 11.09
CA TYR A 116 13.22 12.86 12.34
C TYR A 116 12.06 11.87 12.15
N TYR A 117 12.05 10.78 12.91
CA TYR A 117 11.16 9.65 12.67
C TYR A 117 9.80 9.74 13.38
N GLY A 118 9.73 10.46 14.50
CA GLY A 118 8.54 10.45 15.38
C GLY A 118 7.30 11.11 14.79
N ASP A 119 7.41 11.80 13.65
CA ASP A 119 6.31 12.50 12.99
C ASP A 119 5.75 11.73 11.77
N SER A 120 6.04 10.45 11.68
CA SER A 120 5.46 9.58 10.65
C SER A 120 3.98 9.32 10.91
N TYR A 121 3.17 9.24 9.85
CA TYR A 121 1.74 8.98 9.96
C TYR A 121 1.15 8.30 8.73
N VAL A 122 -0.05 7.78 8.91
CA VAL A 122 -0.94 7.29 7.86
C VAL A 122 -2.26 8.03 7.98
N LYS A 123 -2.72 8.64 6.90
CA LYS A 123 -4.02 9.28 6.80
C LYS A 123 -4.98 8.36 6.06
N ILE A 124 -6.13 8.13 6.65
CA ILE A 124 -7.15 7.20 6.20
C ILE A 124 -8.43 7.99 5.93
N TYR A 125 -9.11 7.72 4.83
CA TYR A 125 -10.24 8.50 4.36
C TYR A 125 -11.50 7.63 4.20
N ASN A 126 -12.63 8.16 4.63
CA ASN A 126 -13.93 7.56 4.34
C ASN A 126 -14.45 8.09 2.99
N ASN A 127 -14.21 7.31 1.93
CA ASN A 127 -14.67 7.62 0.57
C ASN A 127 -16.06 7.03 0.26
N THR A 128 -16.82 6.66 1.27
CA THR A 128 -18.19 6.15 1.11
C THR A 128 -19.22 7.24 1.35
N ASP A 129 -20.50 6.93 1.13
CA ASP A 129 -21.61 7.83 1.35
C ASP A 129 -22.31 7.62 2.72
N HIS A 130 -21.72 6.80 3.58
CA HIS A 130 -22.23 6.49 4.91
C HIS A 130 -21.12 6.50 5.96
N VAL A 131 -21.53 6.51 7.24
CA VAL A 131 -20.59 6.47 8.37
C VAL A 131 -19.86 5.13 8.38
N LEU A 132 -18.54 5.17 8.45
CA LEU A 132 -17.70 4.02 8.74
C LEU A 132 -17.20 4.08 10.18
N TYR A 133 -17.05 2.93 10.81
CA TYR A 133 -16.45 2.81 12.13
C TYR A 133 -15.04 2.27 12.01
N ALA A 134 -14.09 2.94 12.66
CA ALA A 134 -12.68 2.54 12.60
C ALA A 134 -12.37 1.34 13.51
N ASP A 135 -13.24 1.01 14.44
CA ASP A 135 -13.11 -0.12 15.36
C ASP A 135 -12.73 -1.41 14.61
N GLY A 136 -11.70 -2.11 15.08
CA GLY A 136 -11.24 -3.35 14.47
C GLY A 136 -10.54 -3.19 13.11
N LEU A 137 -10.30 -1.96 12.65
CA LEU A 137 -9.49 -1.69 11.47
C LEU A 137 -8.01 -1.87 11.81
N ALA A 138 -7.31 -2.67 11.03
CA ALA A 138 -5.89 -2.91 11.19
C ALA A 138 -5.07 -2.10 10.20
N LEU A 139 -4.01 -1.45 10.70
CA LEU A 139 -2.89 -0.94 9.89
C LEU A 139 -1.80 -2.01 9.85
N VAL A 140 -1.40 -2.41 8.65
CA VAL A 140 -0.47 -3.52 8.43
C VAL A 140 0.68 -3.09 7.53
N GLU A 141 1.92 -3.38 7.96
CA GLU A 141 3.13 -3.22 7.13
C GLU A 141 3.61 -4.60 6.65
N SER A 142 4.01 -4.69 5.37
CA SER A 142 4.52 -5.93 4.78
C SER A 142 5.89 -6.30 5.32
N LYS A 143 6.15 -7.60 5.50
CA LYS A 143 7.49 -8.10 5.81
C LYS A 143 8.40 -8.09 4.59
N PHE A 144 7.86 -8.37 3.42
CA PHE A 144 8.62 -8.32 2.19
C PHE A 144 8.82 -6.88 1.73
N VAL A 145 9.90 -6.65 0.99
CA VAL A 145 10.28 -5.36 0.44
C VAL A 145 10.27 -5.41 -1.09
N SER A 146 9.88 -4.32 -1.70
CA SER A 146 9.76 -4.20 -3.17
C SER A 146 11.10 -4.21 -3.90
N THR A 147 12.20 -3.93 -3.19
CA THR A 147 13.57 -3.85 -3.73
C THR A 147 14.31 -5.18 -3.72
N GLN A 148 13.70 -6.24 -3.18
CA GLN A 148 14.31 -7.55 -3.10
C GLN A 148 13.25 -8.64 -3.21
N LYS A 149 13.41 -9.53 -4.17
CA LYS A 149 12.52 -10.65 -4.41
C LYS A 149 13.28 -11.97 -4.33
N TYR A 150 12.70 -12.92 -3.60
CA TYR A 150 13.20 -14.29 -3.54
C TYR A 150 12.11 -15.29 -3.94
N ASP A 151 12.51 -16.50 -4.23
CA ASP A 151 11.61 -17.63 -4.40
C ASP A 151 11.28 -18.22 -3.02
N TYR A 152 10.16 -17.77 -2.46
CA TYR A 152 9.71 -18.15 -1.13
C TYR A 152 8.99 -19.51 -1.15
N THR A 153 9.25 -20.33 -0.14
CA THR A 153 8.58 -21.63 0.03
C THR A 153 8.02 -21.77 1.45
N PRO A 154 6.69 -21.96 1.64
CA PRO A 154 5.67 -21.91 0.61
C PRO A 154 5.46 -20.48 0.07
N ASP A 155 5.12 -20.36 -1.21
CA ASP A 155 4.66 -19.10 -1.78
C ASP A 155 3.15 -18.95 -1.55
N ILE A 156 2.79 -18.06 -0.65
CA ILE A 156 1.40 -17.82 -0.23
C ILE A 156 0.87 -16.44 -0.65
N ARG A 157 1.65 -15.68 -1.45
CA ARG A 157 1.40 -14.27 -1.76
C ARG A 157 0.10 -14.00 -2.52
N GLN A 158 -0.39 -14.99 -3.27
CA GLN A 158 -1.66 -14.88 -4.00
C GLN A 158 -2.87 -14.76 -3.05
N ASP A 159 -2.79 -15.42 -1.90
CA ASP A 159 -3.90 -15.52 -0.95
C ASP A 159 -3.65 -14.72 0.34
N THR A 160 -2.38 -14.44 0.66
CA THR A 160 -2.01 -13.81 1.94
C THR A 160 -0.83 -12.86 1.81
N MET A 161 -0.89 -11.76 2.57
CA MET A 161 0.23 -10.85 2.81
C MET A 161 1.07 -11.35 3.98
N THR A 162 2.40 -11.35 3.84
CA THR A 162 3.32 -11.63 4.95
C THR A 162 3.53 -10.37 5.78
N VAL A 163 3.27 -10.45 7.08
CA VAL A 163 3.17 -9.32 8.00
C VAL A 163 4.50 -9.01 8.70
N HIS A 164 4.88 -7.75 8.73
CA HIS A 164 5.96 -7.20 9.56
C HIS A 164 5.44 -6.60 10.85
N ALA A 165 4.37 -5.82 10.74
CA ALA A 165 3.70 -5.20 11.88
C ALA A 165 2.18 -5.13 11.62
N ILE A 166 1.39 -5.24 12.68
CA ILE A 166 -0.06 -5.12 12.66
C ILE A 166 -0.53 -4.47 13.96
N TYR A 167 -1.20 -3.34 13.82
CA TYR A 167 -1.81 -2.55 14.88
C TYR A 167 -3.28 -2.35 14.54
N VAL A 168 -4.15 -2.53 15.52
CA VAL A 168 -5.60 -2.57 15.33
C VAL A 168 -6.24 -1.46 16.14
N VAL A 169 -7.17 -0.73 15.55
CA VAL A 169 -7.99 0.26 16.27
C VAL A 169 -8.81 -0.46 17.32
N PRO A 170 -8.71 -0.05 18.59
CA PRO A 170 -9.51 -0.62 19.67
C PRO A 170 -11.00 -0.31 19.46
N GLY A 171 -11.85 -0.90 20.29
CA GLY A 171 -13.28 -0.62 20.29
C GLY A 171 -14.13 -1.87 20.09
N SER A 172 -15.43 -1.70 20.29
CA SER A 172 -16.42 -2.78 20.25
C SER A 172 -17.26 -2.81 18.97
N GLY A 173 -17.00 -1.87 18.04
CA GLY A 173 -17.61 -1.84 16.71
C GLY A 173 -18.23 -0.50 16.30
N GLU A 174 -18.56 0.39 17.24
CA GLU A 174 -19.24 1.67 16.97
C GLU A 174 -18.68 2.84 17.79
N GLU A 175 -17.46 2.73 18.30
CA GLU A 175 -16.88 3.74 19.20
C GLU A 175 -16.18 4.86 18.43
N HIS A 176 -15.66 4.56 17.20
CA HIS A 176 -14.86 5.50 16.43
C HIS A 176 -15.51 5.76 15.04
N PRO A 177 -16.62 6.55 15.00
CA PRO A 177 -17.27 6.89 13.74
C PRO A 177 -16.45 7.90 12.94
N VAL A 178 -16.37 7.67 11.63
CA VAL A 178 -15.79 8.60 10.64
C VAL A 178 -16.86 8.91 9.60
N GLN A 179 -17.23 10.18 9.46
CA GLN A 179 -18.29 10.60 8.55
C GLN A 179 -17.84 10.48 7.09
N PRO A 180 -18.79 10.39 6.13
CA PRO A 180 -18.47 10.50 4.72
C PRO A 180 -17.64 11.75 4.41
N GLY A 181 -16.54 11.58 3.68
CA GLY A 181 -15.66 12.68 3.32
C GLY A 181 -14.72 13.13 4.42
N GLU A 182 -14.71 12.47 5.58
CA GLU A 182 -13.76 12.76 6.66
C GLU A 182 -12.56 11.82 6.60
N SER A 183 -11.44 12.30 7.13
CA SER A 183 -10.21 11.54 7.31
C SER A 183 -9.92 11.34 8.79
N MET A 184 -9.17 10.27 9.10
CA MET A 184 -8.53 10.07 10.38
C MET A 184 -7.02 9.90 10.19
N VAL A 185 -6.25 10.29 11.21
CA VAL A 185 -4.79 10.19 11.23
C VAL A 185 -4.37 9.18 12.30
N ILE A 186 -3.54 8.24 11.88
CA ILE A 186 -2.81 7.32 12.76
C ILE A 186 -1.34 7.70 12.67
N CYS A 187 -0.69 8.04 13.77
CA CYS A 187 0.68 8.52 13.77
C CYS A 187 1.63 7.65 14.61
N ASP A 188 2.92 7.94 14.48
CA ASP A 188 3.95 7.36 15.34
C ASP A 188 3.76 7.85 16.78
N THR A 189 3.87 9.14 16.98
CA THR A 189 3.71 9.78 18.29
C THR A 189 2.76 10.98 18.19
N GLY A 190 1.68 10.98 18.97
CA GLY A 190 0.62 11.99 18.96
C GLY A 190 0.96 13.23 19.79
N ILE A 191 2.00 13.98 19.42
CA ILE A 191 2.46 15.20 20.08
C ILE A 191 2.71 16.35 19.10
N ASN A 192 2.92 17.54 19.62
CA ASN A 192 3.43 18.62 18.78
C ASN A 192 4.93 18.48 18.55
N HIS A 193 5.28 17.97 17.37
CA HIS A 193 6.67 17.72 16.99
C HIS A 193 7.49 18.96 16.69
N GLN A 194 6.84 20.12 16.47
CA GLN A 194 7.55 21.38 16.20
C GLN A 194 8.44 21.84 17.36
N VAL A 195 8.15 21.36 18.57
CA VAL A 195 9.01 21.61 19.77
C VAL A 195 10.36 20.95 19.61
N ALA A 196 10.43 19.74 19.06
CA ALA A 196 11.67 18.98 18.88
C ALA A 196 12.32 19.18 17.51
N ASN A 197 11.53 19.53 16.50
CA ASN A 197 11.96 19.80 15.14
C ASN A 197 11.09 20.89 14.50
N PRO A 198 11.57 22.14 14.38
CA PRO A 198 10.78 23.24 13.82
C PRO A 198 10.27 23.01 12.38
N ASN A 199 10.88 22.08 11.64
CA ASN A 199 10.45 21.71 10.30
C ASN A 199 9.28 20.71 10.29
N SER A 200 8.87 20.23 11.45
CA SER A 200 7.79 19.27 11.62
C SER A 200 6.43 19.96 11.80
N PHE A 201 5.45 19.21 12.22
CA PHE A 201 4.07 19.63 12.41
C PHE A 201 3.50 19.10 13.74
N ASP A 202 2.29 19.52 14.05
CA ASP A 202 1.57 19.11 15.25
C ASP A 202 0.70 17.88 14.96
N LEU A 203 0.92 16.77 15.68
CA LEU A 203 0.12 15.56 15.64
C LEU A 203 -0.63 15.30 16.95
N SER A 204 -0.70 16.28 17.85
CA SER A 204 -1.40 16.13 19.15
C SER A 204 -2.92 15.92 19.02
N GLU A 205 -3.49 16.22 17.85
CA GLU A 205 -4.89 16.01 17.50
C GLU A 205 -5.10 14.78 16.58
N ALA A 206 -4.09 13.92 16.43
CA ALA A 206 -4.25 12.66 15.69
C ALA A 206 -5.31 11.77 16.36
N ASN A 207 -5.94 10.89 15.60
CA ASN A 207 -6.98 10.01 16.14
C ASN A 207 -6.39 8.85 16.94
N PHE A 208 -5.25 8.31 16.46
CA PHE A 208 -4.56 7.18 17.08
C PHE A 208 -3.06 7.30 16.93
N GLU A 209 -2.34 6.61 17.82
CA GLU A 209 -0.89 6.38 17.68
C GLU A 209 -0.56 4.89 17.88
N TRP A 210 0.60 4.45 17.32
CA TRP A 210 1.11 3.12 17.59
C TRP A 210 2.23 3.18 18.63
N TYR A 211 1.84 3.15 19.87
CA TYR A 211 2.78 3.14 20.99
C TYR A 211 3.35 1.75 21.27
N ASP A 212 4.63 1.67 21.55
CA ASP A 212 5.35 0.45 21.85
C ASP A 212 6.06 0.50 23.21
N VAL A 213 5.77 -0.49 24.04
CA VAL A 213 6.57 -0.74 25.24
C VAL A 213 7.89 -1.36 24.79
N SER A 214 8.94 -0.54 24.72
CA SER A 214 10.26 -1.00 24.28
C SER A 214 10.95 -1.84 25.35
N THR A 215 11.64 -2.91 24.91
CA THR A 215 12.54 -3.69 25.77
C THR A 215 13.94 -3.10 25.86
N SER A 216 14.23 -2.05 25.06
CA SER A 216 15.53 -1.38 25.02
C SER A 216 15.48 -0.02 25.72
N PRO A 217 16.25 0.18 26.79
CA PRO A 217 16.30 1.48 27.47
C PRO A 217 16.78 2.65 26.58
N ASP A 218 17.55 2.34 25.54
CA ASP A 218 18.10 3.33 24.62
C ASP A 218 17.12 3.73 23.49
N ASN A 219 16.01 2.98 23.36
CA ASN A 219 14.99 3.20 22.34
C ASN A 219 13.59 3.15 22.99
N MET A 220 13.34 4.07 23.88
CA MET A 220 12.02 4.21 24.50
C MET A 220 11.09 4.95 23.56
N ASP A 221 9.85 4.48 23.49
CA ASP A 221 8.78 5.19 22.83
C ASP A 221 8.14 6.25 23.73
N ILE A 222 7.48 7.21 23.15
CA ILE A 222 6.74 8.25 23.84
C ILE A 222 5.25 7.96 23.70
N ASP A 223 4.59 7.78 24.82
CA ASP A 223 3.15 7.61 24.92
C ASP A 223 2.48 8.98 25.02
N SER A 224 1.59 9.30 24.11
CA SER A 224 0.84 10.55 24.16
C SER A 224 -0.18 10.51 25.30
N GLU A 225 -0.32 11.64 26.00
CA GLU A 225 -1.35 11.76 27.07
C GLU A 225 -2.76 11.97 26.49
N THR A 226 -2.90 12.30 25.22
CA THR A 226 -4.16 12.75 24.60
C THR A 226 -4.61 11.93 23.42
N VAL A 227 -3.69 11.24 22.73
CA VAL A 227 -3.98 10.43 21.56
C VAL A 227 -4.11 8.97 21.96
N GLU A 228 -5.17 8.32 21.50
CA GLU A 228 -5.47 6.93 21.84
C GLU A 228 -4.50 5.95 21.17
N ASN A 229 -4.06 4.94 21.93
CA ASN A 229 -3.16 3.91 21.43
C ASN A 229 -3.89 2.84 20.61
N LEU A 230 -3.32 2.47 19.48
CA LEU A 230 -3.70 1.25 18.76
C LEU A 230 -3.35 0.00 19.58
N ASP A 231 -4.17 -1.04 19.47
CA ASP A 231 -3.85 -2.36 20.03
C ASP A 231 -2.80 -3.06 19.15
N LYS A 232 -1.59 -3.19 19.68
CA LYS A 232 -0.53 -3.93 19.03
C LYS A 232 -0.82 -5.42 19.02
N TRP A 233 -1.03 -6.00 17.84
CA TRP A 233 -1.19 -7.43 17.69
C TRP A 233 0.14 -8.14 17.46
N TYR A 234 0.97 -7.57 16.61
CA TYR A 234 2.30 -8.10 16.32
C TYR A 234 3.21 -7.03 15.75
N CYS A 235 4.47 -7.09 16.10
CA CYS A 235 5.55 -6.40 15.40
C CYS A 235 6.79 -7.30 15.37
N TYR A 236 7.51 -7.29 14.26
CA TYR A 236 8.75 -8.05 14.12
C TYR A 236 9.84 -7.54 15.05
N THR A 237 9.89 -6.24 15.32
CA THR A 237 10.83 -5.64 16.26
C THR A 237 10.32 -5.79 17.70
N LEU A 238 11.26 -5.90 18.65
CA LEU A 238 10.97 -5.97 20.08
C LEU A 238 11.17 -4.62 20.79
N SER A 239 11.57 -3.59 20.05
CA SER A 239 11.71 -2.23 20.54
C SER A 239 10.51 -1.39 20.09
N VAL A 240 10.75 -0.38 19.30
CA VAL A 240 9.74 0.50 18.73
C VAL A 240 9.52 0.19 17.26
N PHE A 241 8.30 0.30 16.80
CA PHE A 241 7.93 0.23 15.41
C PHE A 241 8.02 1.63 14.80
N VAL A 242 8.65 1.72 13.67
CA VAL A 242 8.60 2.90 12.80
C VAL A 242 8.24 2.44 11.40
N LEU A 243 7.48 3.22 10.66
CA LEU A 243 7.23 2.93 9.25
C LEU A 243 8.56 2.80 8.50
N HIS A 244 8.61 1.92 7.52
CA HIS A 244 9.86 1.71 6.76
C HIS A 244 10.28 3.00 6.06
N ASN A 245 11.20 3.72 6.65
CA ASN A 245 11.61 5.08 6.32
C ASN A 245 12.22 5.29 4.93
N ARG A 246 12.41 4.21 4.16
CA ARG A 246 12.92 4.23 2.78
C ARG A 246 11.86 3.86 1.75
N GLY A 247 10.61 3.61 2.20
CA GLY A 247 9.48 3.35 1.33
C GLY A 247 9.54 2.05 0.53
N PHE A 248 10.20 1.01 1.06
CA PHE A 248 10.32 -0.29 0.37
C PHE A 248 9.26 -1.30 0.75
N ARG A 249 8.46 -1.01 1.79
CA ARG A 249 7.40 -1.89 2.26
C ARG A 249 6.04 -1.43 1.77
N SER A 250 5.16 -2.39 1.60
CA SER A 250 3.77 -2.14 1.27
C SER A 250 2.92 -2.05 2.53
N TYR A 251 1.84 -1.31 2.45
CA TYR A 251 0.91 -1.09 3.55
C TYR A 251 -0.49 -1.56 3.17
N ALA A 252 -1.25 -1.97 4.16
CA ALA A 252 -2.64 -2.38 3.98
C ALA A 252 -3.50 -1.94 5.15
N LEU A 253 -4.77 -1.66 4.86
CA LEU A 253 -5.85 -1.59 5.83
C LEU A 253 -6.62 -2.90 5.76
N ALA A 254 -6.97 -3.47 6.89
CA ALA A 254 -7.70 -4.73 6.94
C ALA A 254 -8.78 -4.74 8.01
N ARG A 255 -9.89 -5.43 7.75
CA ARG A 255 -10.91 -5.77 8.75
C ARG A 255 -10.58 -7.12 9.36
N MET A 256 -10.21 -7.14 10.62
CA MET A 256 -9.86 -8.37 11.31
C MET A 256 -11.12 -9.22 11.52
N GLN A 257 -11.07 -10.49 11.06
CA GLN A 257 -12.22 -11.41 11.09
C GLN A 257 -12.18 -12.38 12.27
N VAL A 258 -11.13 -12.34 13.07
CA VAL A 258 -10.94 -13.18 14.26
C VAL A 258 -10.35 -12.35 15.40
N PRO A 259 -10.54 -12.76 16.67
CA PRO A 259 -9.86 -12.11 17.79
C PRO A 259 -8.34 -12.28 17.73
N LYS A 260 -7.62 -11.41 18.44
CA LYS A 260 -6.16 -11.37 18.53
C LYS A 260 -5.52 -12.71 18.87
N GLU A 261 -6.02 -13.39 19.89
CA GLU A 261 -5.49 -14.67 20.36
C GLU A 261 -5.62 -15.76 19.30
N GLU A 262 -6.73 -15.75 18.58
CA GLU A 262 -6.97 -16.70 17.47
C GLU A 262 -6.04 -16.40 16.30
N TYR A 263 -5.88 -15.10 15.95
CA TYR A 263 -4.96 -14.67 14.91
C TYR A 263 -3.53 -15.12 15.22
N LEU A 264 -3.03 -14.80 16.40
CA LEU A 264 -1.67 -15.16 16.82
C LEU A 264 -1.42 -16.69 16.86
N LYS A 265 -2.47 -17.47 17.08
CA LYS A 265 -2.39 -18.94 17.10
C LYS A 265 -2.45 -19.55 15.70
N LYS A 266 -3.32 -19.07 14.81
CA LYS A 266 -3.65 -19.75 13.55
C LYS A 266 -2.93 -19.18 12.33
N PHE A 267 -2.51 -17.90 12.35
CA PHE A 267 -1.94 -17.23 11.18
C PHE A 267 -0.42 -17.13 11.21
N PHE A 268 0.21 -17.85 12.11
CA PHE A 268 1.65 -18.01 12.16
C PHE A 268 2.11 -19.03 11.11
N TYR A 269 3.25 -18.76 10.42
CA TYR A 269 3.84 -19.69 9.48
C TYR A 269 5.36 -19.52 9.38
N LYS A 270 6.01 -20.52 8.75
CA LYS A 270 7.42 -20.48 8.39
C LYS A 270 7.56 -20.45 6.88
N TYR A 271 8.56 -19.78 6.40
CA TYR A 271 8.93 -19.77 5.00
C TYR A 271 10.45 -19.83 4.85
N GLU A 272 10.89 -20.32 3.71
CA GLU A 272 12.29 -20.50 3.38
C GLU A 272 12.59 -19.85 2.02
N TYR A 273 13.82 -19.45 1.81
CA TYR A 273 14.32 -18.94 0.55
C TYR A 273 15.84 -19.07 0.49
N ILE A 274 16.42 -18.89 -0.68
CA ILE A 274 17.87 -18.99 -0.89
C ILE A 274 18.40 -17.59 -1.16
N ILE A 275 19.43 -17.21 -0.41
CA ILE A 275 20.23 -16.02 -0.67
C ILE A 275 21.42 -16.45 -1.53
N SER A 276 21.47 -15.97 -2.78
CA SER A 276 22.59 -16.23 -3.66
C SER A 276 23.61 -15.11 -3.58
N SER A 277 24.87 -15.44 -3.40
CA SER A 277 25.99 -14.52 -3.38
C SER A 277 27.19 -15.07 -4.15
N PRO A 278 28.19 -14.25 -4.49
CA PRO A 278 29.43 -14.73 -5.11
C PRO A 278 30.16 -15.84 -4.34
N GLN A 279 29.91 -15.95 -3.03
CA GLN A 279 30.50 -16.94 -2.12
C GLN A 279 29.68 -18.23 -2.03
N GLY A 280 28.47 -18.28 -2.62
CA GLY A 280 27.61 -19.45 -2.63
C GLY A 280 26.14 -19.16 -2.35
N ASN A 281 25.35 -20.21 -2.25
CA ASN A 281 23.92 -20.19 -1.96
C ASN A 281 23.68 -20.55 -0.49
N TYR A 282 22.97 -19.67 0.20
CA TYR A 282 22.67 -19.81 1.62
C TYR A 282 21.16 -19.98 1.83
N PRO A 283 20.71 -21.17 2.30
CA PRO A 283 19.31 -21.35 2.67
C PRO A 283 18.99 -20.52 3.92
N TRP A 284 17.88 -19.84 3.88
CA TRP A 284 17.40 -19.00 4.97
C TRP A 284 15.96 -19.37 5.33
N SER A 285 15.68 -19.50 6.63
CA SER A 285 14.35 -19.80 7.14
C SER A 285 13.88 -18.68 8.06
N GLN A 286 12.63 -18.29 7.91
CA GLN A 286 12.01 -17.20 8.68
C GLN A 286 10.65 -17.62 9.22
N LYS A 287 10.28 -16.99 10.32
CA LYS A 287 8.94 -17.09 10.91
C LYS A 287 8.23 -15.76 10.72
N ALA A 288 6.94 -15.80 10.46
CA ALA A 288 6.11 -14.62 10.29
C ALA A 288 4.64 -14.91 10.57
N TYR A 289 3.85 -13.85 10.57
CA TYR A 289 2.40 -13.93 10.48
C TYR A 289 1.95 -13.64 9.05
N LYS A 290 0.76 -14.10 8.72
CA LYS A 290 0.13 -13.88 7.42
C LYS A 290 -1.25 -13.27 7.60
N LEU A 291 -1.62 -12.35 6.71
CA LEU A 291 -2.93 -11.72 6.66
C LEU A 291 -3.63 -12.17 5.38
N PRO A 292 -4.83 -12.78 5.45
CA PRO A 292 -5.60 -13.09 4.24
C PRO A 292 -5.87 -11.83 3.41
N ASN A 293 -5.64 -11.91 2.10
CA ASN A 293 -5.87 -10.78 1.20
C ASN A 293 -7.36 -10.37 1.16
N ASP A 294 -8.28 -11.31 1.42
CA ASP A 294 -9.72 -11.03 1.48
C ASP A 294 -10.11 -10.11 2.65
N TRP A 295 -9.28 -10.02 3.69
CA TRP A 295 -9.50 -9.11 4.82
C TRP A 295 -9.03 -7.68 4.53
N ILE A 296 -8.18 -7.51 3.51
CA ILE A 296 -7.64 -6.21 3.13
C ILE A 296 -8.75 -5.40 2.47
N VAL A 297 -9.00 -4.21 2.99
CA VAL A 297 -9.98 -3.27 2.44
C VAL A 297 -9.33 -2.29 1.47
N ASP A 298 -8.08 -1.92 1.73
CA ASP A 298 -7.25 -1.13 0.83
C ASP A 298 -5.77 -1.46 1.04
N GLY A 299 -4.94 -1.28 0.02
CA GLY A 299 -3.52 -1.55 0.12
C GLY A 299 -2.73 -0.80 -0.94
N VAL A 300 -1.47 -0.51 -0.61
CA VAL A 300 -0.56 0.22 -1.48
C VAL A 300 0.81 -0.43 -1.52
N ASN A 301 1.30 -0.67 -2.74
CA ASN A 301 2.68 -1.05 -2.99
C ASN A 301 3.55 0.20 -3.02
N CYS A 302 4.58 0.25 -2.19
CA CYS A 302 5.54 1.34 -2.15
C CYS A 302 6.92 0.87 -2.58
N SER A 303 7.66 1.75 -3.26
CA SER A 303 9.05 1.52 -3.64
C SER A 303 9.77 2.84 -3.90
N VAL A 304 11.07 2.79 -4.14
CA VAL A 304 11.79 3.83 -4.88
C VAL A 304 11.99 3.35 -6.32
N GLU A 305 11.90 4.27 -7.27
CA GLU A 305 11.89 3.94 -8.70
C GLU A 305 13.13 3.14 -9.13
N ALA A 306 14.31 3.56 -8.69
CA ALA A 306 15.60 2.97 -9.11
C ALA A 306 15.84 1.54 -8.59
N GLU A 307 15.15 1.12 -7.52
CA GLU A 307 15.42 -0.15 -6.85
C GLU A 307 14.25 -1.13 -6.89
N ARG A 308 13.12 -0.72 -7.47
CA ARG A 308 11.93 -1.57 -7.54
C ARG A 308 12.20 -2.82 -8.39
N GLN A 309 11.87 -3.96 -7.83
CA GLN A 309 11.93 -5.27 -8.51
C GLN A 309 10.54 -5.86 -8.75
N TRP A 310 9.58 -5.64 -7.82
CA TRP A 310 8.27 -6.28 -7.86
C TRP A 310 7.25 -5.59 -6.96
N ASN A 311 5.98 -5.93 -7.12
CA ASN A 311 4.90 -5.56 -6.22
C ASN A 311 4.75 -6.65 -5.15
N VAL A 312 4.78 -6.23 -3.88
CA VAL A 312 4.66 -7.15 -2.72
C VAL A 312 3.22 -7.64 -2.57
N LEU A 313 2.26 -6.71 -2.69
CA LEU A 313 0.83 -7.04 -2.72
C LEU A 313 0.43 -7.47 -4.13
N PRO A 314 -0.44 -8.50 -4.25
CA PRO A 314 -0.91 -8.95 -5.56
C PRO A 314 -1.80 -7.90 -6.22
N ALA A 315 -1.97 -8.03 -7.54
CA ALA A 315 -2.77 -7.11 -8.33
C ALA A 315 -4.26 -7.08 -7.94
N THR A 316 -4.74 -8.09 -7.24
CA THR A 316 -6.10 -8.13 -6.66
C THR A 316 -6.28 -7.18 -5.46
N VAL A 317 -5.17 -6.73 -4.85
CA VAL A 317 -5.14 -5.75 -3.77
C VAL A 317 -4.70 -4.38 -4.32
N ASP A 318 -3.56 -4.35 -5.01
CA ASP A 318 -3.04 -3.14 -5.65
C ASP A 318 -2.31 -3.51 -6.94
N ALA A 319 -2.88 -3.13 -8.07
CA ALA A 319 -2.31 -3.39 -9.40
C ALA A 319 -1.13 -2.47 -9.73
N GLY A 320 -1.01 -1.35 -9.01
CA GLY A 320 0.01 -0.34 -9.20
C GLY A 320 1.11 -0.38 -8.16
N TRP A 321 1.82 0.70 -8.07
CA TRP A 321 2.75 1.04 -7.00
C TRP A 321 2.97 2.56 -6.94
N THR A 322 3.40 3.04 -5.79
CA THR A 322 3.74 4.45 -5.60
C THR A 322 5.18 4.61 -5.12
N HIS A 323 5.72 5.80 -5.28
CA HIS A 323 7.07 6.13 -4.81
C HIS A 323 7.13 7.55 -4.26
N CYS A 324 8.01 7.79 -3.31
CA CYS A 324 8.31 9.11 -2.76
C CYS A 324 9.62 9.71 -3.30
N GLY A 325 10.22 9.09 -4.30
CA GLY A 325 11.45 9.55 -4.93
C GLY A 325 11.99 8.58 -5.95
N LYS A 326 12.98 9.06 -6.74
CA LYS A 326 13.61 8.25 -7.78
C LYS A 326 14.68 7.31 -7.25
N ILE A 327 15.34 7.68 -6.18
CA ILE A 327 16.42 6.93 -5.55
C ILE A 327 16.19 6.80 -4.05
N ASP A 328 16.91 5.86 -3.43
CA ASP A 328 16.89 5.66 -1.98
C ASP A 328 17.24 6.95 -1.23
N HIS A 329 16.54 7.24 -0.15
CA HIS A 329 16.69 8.46 0.64
C HIS A 329 18.10 8.65 1.20
N ASP A 330 18.84 7.59 1.48
CA ASP A 330 20.23 7.69 1.95
C ASP A 330 21.15 8.33 0.89
N LYS A 331 20.73 8.32 -0.36
CA LYS A 331 21.45 8.90 -1.51
C LYS A 331 20.85 10.21 -1.97
N ASP A 332 19.55 10.36 -1.81
CA ASP A 332 18.79 11.57 -2.16
C ASP A 332 18.27 12.22 -0.88
N ARG A 333 18.90 13.23 -0.41
CA ARG A 333 18.55 13.92 0.84
C ARG A 333 17.27 14.76 0.78
N TYR A 334 16.54 14.69 -0.31
CA TYR A 334 15.32 15.48 -0.53
C TYR A 334 14.08 14.60 -0.41
N PHE A 335 13.53 14.51 0.81
CA PHE A 335 12.24 13.89 1.02
C PHE A 335 11.13 14.89 0.86
N LYS A 336 10.29 14.60 -0.07
CA LYS A 336 8.92 15.09 -0.05
C LYS A 336 8.07 14.00 0.60
N SER A 337 7.02 14.41 1.33
CA SER A 337 6.00 13.48 1.77
C SER A 337 5.71 12.48 0.66
N CYS A 338 5.76 11.23 0.99
CA CYS A 338 5.32 10.21 0.06
C CYS A 338 3.83 10.38 -0.09
N LEU A 339 3.49 10.74 -1.26
CA LEU A 339 2.16 11.09 -1.54
C LEU A 339 1.37 9.98 -2.08
N LEU A 340 0.20 9.99 -1.50
CA LEU A 340 -1.02 10.11 -2.24
C LEU A 340 -1.19 9.04 -3.24
N TYR A 341 -1.64 7.96 -2.74
CA TYR A 341 -2.65 7.24 -3.45
C TYR A 341 -3.91 8.12 -3.40
N THR A 342 -4.08 9.02 -4.32
CA THR A 342 -5.41 9.50 -4.64
C THR A 342 -6.07 8.37 -5.43
N SER A 343 -6.96 7.63 -4.81
CA SER A 343 -8.08 7.14 -5.60
C SER A 343 -8.66 8.38 -6.25
N ASP A 344 -8.52 8.49 -7.57
CA ASP A 344 -9.18 9.57 -8.30
C ASP A 344 -10.66 9.53 -7.93
N ALA A 345 -11.05 10.44 -7.02
CA ALA A 345 -12.42 10.74 -6.76
C ALA A 345 -13.01 11.43 -8.01
#